data_02ab87ef389005a7181b35c2045071c8
#
_entry.id   02ab87ef389005a7181b35c2045071c8
#
_cell.length_a   1.000
_cell.length_b   1.000
_cell.length_c   1.000
_cell.angle_alpha   90.00
_cell.angle_beta   90.00
_cell.angle_gamma   90.00
#
_symmetry.space_group_name_H-M   'P 1'
#
loop_
_entity.id
_entity.type
_entity.pdbx_description
1 polymer ?
#
loop_
_entity_poly.entity_id
_entity_poly.type
_entity_poly.pdbx_seq_one_letter_code
_entity_poly.pdbx_strand_id
1 'polypeptide(L)'
;MAKYKLRLAKPSDAKEIANLHYSIREQGAPGIFAMMGKPFLKKYYKIVLNDPNEVVICAENEKGQIVGFNSSTLDAKAQMDNLRRKRVQLAFAAFTSILANPKLIKPLFDRYKSMHTSSPTKYFVSEGVRGEYWAWKAAEKDPVGSVEMN
;
A
#
# COMPACT_ATOMS: atom_id res chain seq x y z
N MET A 1 -24.50 -14.93 -7.14
CA MET A 1 -23.28 -14.81 -7.96
C MET A 1 -22.37 -13.79 -7.30
N ALA A 2 -21.10 -14.12 -7.12
CA ALA A 2 -20.15 -13.18 -6.53
C ALA A 2 -20.04 -11.95 -7.46
N LYS A 3 -20.30 -10.77 -6.92
CA LYS A 3 -20.27 -9.47 -7.63
C LYS A 3 -18.86 -9.12 -8.12
N TYR A 4 -17.84 -9.81 -7.62
CA TYR A 4 -16.42 -9.53 -7.86
C TYR A 4 -15.67 -10.83 -8.10
N LYS A 5 -14.63 -10.75 -8.95
CA LYS A 5 -13.66 -11.82 -9.16
C LYS A 5 -12.41 -11.51 -8.35
N LEU A 6 -12.04 -12.40 -7.44
CA LEU A 6 -10.79 -12.31 -6.71
C LEU A 6 -9.65 -12.93 -7.54
N ARG A 7 -8.51 -12.24 -7.60
CA ARG A 7 -7.31 -12.73 -8.27
C ARG A 7 -6.03 -12.16 -7.65
N LEU A 8 -4.93 -12.83 -7.86
CA LEU A 8 -3.62 -12.25 -7.56
C LEU A 8 -3.35 -11.06 -8.49
N ALA A 9 -2.76 -10.02 -7.92
CA ALA A 9 -2.31 -8.86 -8.67
C ALA A 9 -1.10 -9.19 -9.55
N LYS A 10 -1.01 -8.52 -10.69
CA LYS A 10 0.11 -8.60 -11.63
C LYS A 10 0.95 -7.32 -11.55
N PRO A 11 2.23 -7.34 -11.95
CA PRO A 11 3.04 -6.12 -12.01
C PRO A 11 2.42 -4.97 -12.81
N SER A 12 1.61 -5.28 -13.83
CA SER A 12 0.85 -4.30 -14.61
C SER A 12 -0.22 -3.55 -13.82
N ASP A 13 -0.74 -4.12 -12.73
CA ASP A 13 -1.79 -3.55 -11.90
C ASP A 13 -1.29 -2.42 -10.97
N ALA A 14 0.03 -2.24 -10.86
CA ALA A 14 0.65 -1.27 -9.95
C ALA A 14 0.06 0.15 -10.03
N LYS A 15 -0.30 0.61 -11.23
CA LYS A 15 -0.90 1.94 -11.44
C LYS A 15 -2.32 2.00 -10.89
N GLU A 16 -3.12 0.96 -11.12
CA GLU A 16 -4.52 0.92 -10.71
C GLU A 16 -4.64 0.76 -9.20
N ILE A 17 -3.84 -0.12 -8.60
CA ILE A 17 -3.74 -0.30 -7.14
C ILE A 17 -3.27 1.01 -6.48
N ALA A 18 -2.26 1.68 -7.03
CA ALA A 18 -1.79 2.97 -6.52
C ALA A 18 -2.88 4.05 -6.56
N ASN A 19 -3.68 4.09 -7.64
CA ASN A 19 -4.79 5.02 -7.74
C ASN A 19 -5.90 4.71 -6.72
N LEU A 20 -6.20 3.43 -6.51
CA LEU A 20 -7.17 3.01 -5.51
C LEU A 20 -6.68 3.34 -4.09
N HIS A 21 -5.43 3.01 -3.75
CA HIS A 21 -4.84 3.36 -2.46
C HIS A 21 -4.86 4.89 -2.23
N TYR A 22 -4.55 5.67 -3.27
CA TYR A 22 -4.61 7.13 -3.17
C TYR A 22 -6.02 7.65 -2.93
N SER A 23 -7.05 7.01 -3.50
CA SER A 23 -8.44 7.46 -3.36
C SER A 23 -8.99 7.31 -1.94
N ILE A 24 -8.49 6.34 -1.16
CA ILE A 24 -8.97 6.12 0.21
C ILE A 24 -8.57 7.21 1.20
N ARG A 25 -7.65 8.12 0.84
CA ARG A 25 -7.27 9.26 1.69
C ARG A 25 -8.47 10.16 2.05
N GLU A 26 -9.55 10.11 1.25
CA GLU A 26 -10.77 10.88 1.45
C GLU A 26 -11.76 10.18 2.37
N GLN A 27 -11.49 8.91 2.74
CA GLN A 27 -12.41 8.07 3.53
C GLN A 27 -12.11 8.04 5.03
N GLY A 28 -11.14 8.83 5.51
CA GLY A 28 -10.74 8.86 6.92
C GLY A 28 -9.34 9.43 7.12
N ALA A 29 -8.68 9.05 8.21
CA ALA A 29 -7.29 9.45 8.47
C ALA A 29 -6.34 8.71 7.51
N PRO A 30 -5.80 9.37 6.49
CA PRO A 30 -4.94 8.71 5.52
C PRO A 30 -3.62 8.32 6.17
N GLY A 31 -3.17 7.09 5.91
CA GLY A 31 -1.80 6.68 6.19
C GLY A 31 -0.79 7.52 5.42
N ILE A 32 0.45 7.60 5.93
CA ILE A 32 1.51 8.40 5.33
C ILE A 32 1.74 8.08 3.84
N PHE A 33 1.59 6.81 3.44
CA PHE A 33 1.75 6.37 2.06
C PHE A 33 0.70 6.98 1.12
N ALA A 34 -0.57 7.02 1.54
CA ALA A 34 -1.62 7.66 0.76
C ALA A 34 -1.38 9.17 0.61
N MET A 35 -0.78 9.81 1.62
CA MET A 35 -0.42 11.24 1.58
C MET A 35 0.72 11.53 0.62
N MET A 36 1.64 10.58 0.37
CA MET A 36 2.77 10.73 -0.54
C MET A 36 2.36 10.88 -2.01
N GLY A 37 1.12 10.60 -2.35
CA GLY A 37 0.58 10.79 -3.68
C GLY A 37 0.84 9.64 -4.67
N LYS A 38 0.20 9.75 -5.83
CA LYS A 38 0.19 8.70 -6.86
C LYS A 38 1.56 8.31 -7.41
N PRO A 39 2.52 9.25 -7.68
CA PRO A 39 3.83 8.88 -8.20
C PRO A 39 4.59 7.97 -7.25
N PHE A 40 4.59 8.29 -5.95
CA PHE A 40 5.20 7.47 -4.91
C PHE A 40 4.53 6.10 -4.82
N LEU A 41 3.20 6.06 -4.69
CA LEU A 41 2.44 4.82 -4.58
C LEU A 41 2.65 3.91 -5.80
N LYS A 42 2.67 4.47 -7.02
CA LYS A 42 2.95 3.71 -8.24
C LYS A 42 4.34 3.07 -8.20
N LYS A 43 5.36 3.80 -7.69
CA LYS A 43 6.71 3.26 -7.56
C LYS A 43 6.77 2.17 -6.49
N TYR A 44 6.13 2.40 -5.35
CA TYR A 44 6.02 1.44 -4.26
C TYR A 44 5.38 0.12 -4.73
N TYR A 45 4.19 0.18 -5.37
CA TYR A 45 3.53 -1.03 -5.86
C TYR A 45 4.27 -1.72 -7.00
N LYS A 46 5.03 -0.99 -7.82
CA LYS A 46 5.94 -1.64 -8.78
C LYS A 46 7.01 -2.48 -8.10
N ILE A 47 7.50 -2.07 -6.93
CA ILE A 47 8.48 -2.84 -6.16
C ILE A 47 7.79 -4.04 -5.51
N VAL A 48 6.67 -3.82 -4.83
CA VAL A 48 5.89 -4.85 -4.14
C VAL A 48 5.47 -5.96 -5.09
N LEU A 49 4.83 -5.63 -6.21
CA LEU A 49 4.31 -6.63 -7.16
C LEU A 49 5.39 -7.40 -7.94
N ASN A 50 6.66 -7.05 -7.78
CA ASN A 50 7.81 -7.80 -8.31
C ASN A 50 8.62 -8.51 -7.22
N ASP A 51 8.14 -8.49 -5.97
CA ASP A 51 8.76 -9.21 -4.86
C ASP A 51 8.05 -10.56 -4.67
N PRO A 52 8.78 -11.70 -4.71
CA PRO A 52 8.17 -13.02 -4.55
C PRO A 52 7.60 -13.28 -3.15
N ASN A 53 7.98 -12.48 -2.15
CA ASN A 53 7.46 -12.59 -0.79
C ASN A 53 6.17 -11.78 -0.58
N GLU A 54 5.72 -11.05 -1.60
CA GLU A 54 4.53 -10.22 -1.52
C GLU A 54 3.32 -10.90 -2.14
N VAL A 55 2.21 -10.85 -1.44
CA VAL A 55 0.92 -11.35 -1.93
C VAL A 55 -0.05 -10.18 -1.95
N VAL A 56 -0.50 -9.84 -3.15
CA VAL A 56 -1.54 -8.82 -3.34
C VAL A 56 -2.73 -9.45 -4.04
N ILE A 57 -3.88 -9.43 -3.38
CA ILE A 57 -5.14 -9.92 -3.93
C ILE A 57 -5.97 -8.73 -4.36
N CYS A 58 -6.52 -8.78 -5.56
CA CYS A 58 -7.42 -7.77 -6.11
C CYS A 58 -8.83 -8.30 -6.27
N ALA A 59 -9.81 -7.46 -5.96
CA ALA A 59 -11.19 -7.64 -6.34
C ALA A 59 -11.48 -6.87 -7.63
N GLU A 60 -11.86 -7.59 -8.67
CA GLU A 60 -12.14 -7.06 -10.00
C GLU A 60 -13.66 -7.11 -10.27
N ASN A 61 -14.25 -6.02 -10.69
CA ASN A 61 -15.65 -5.97 -11.05
C ASN A 61 -15.90 -6.55 -12.46
N GLU A 62 -17.17 -6.65 -12.87
CA GLU A 62 -17.59 -7.17 -14.19
C GLU A 62 -17.00 -6.40 -15.37
N LYS A 63 -16.54 -5.16 -15.16
CA LYS A 63 -15.87 -4.33 -16.18
C LYS A 63 -14.36 -4.52 -16.23
N GLY A 64 -13.81 -5.47 -15.45
CA GLY A 64 -12.37 -5.70 -15.36
C GLY A 64 -11.60 -4.63 -14.60
N GLN A 65 -12.26 -3.80 -13.78
CA GLN A 65 -11.63 -2.75 -13.00
C GLN A 65 -11.35 -3.24 -11.57
N ILE A 66 -10.18 -2.91 -11.04
CA ILE A 66 -9.84 -3.19 -9.64
C ILE A 66 -10.62 -2.22 -8.74
N VAL A 67 -11.48 -2.78 -7.89
CA VAL A 67 -12.34 -2.04 -6.97
C VAL A 67 -11.96 -2.24 -5.51
N GLY A 68 -11.15 -3.26 -5.23
CA GLY A 68 -10.58 -3.55 -3.92
C GLY A 68 -9.22 -4.23 -4.03
N PHE A 69 -8.40 -4.12 -3.00
CA PHE A 69 -7.18 -4.92 -2.87
C PHE A 69 -6.82 -5.15 -1.41
N ASN A 70 -6.09 -6.24 -1.17
CA ASN A 70 -5.40 -6.54 0.08
C ASN A 70 -3.94 -6.86 -0.25
N SER A 71 -3.01 -6.23 0.46
CA SER A 71 -1.56 -6.42 0.32
C SER A 71 -0.99 -6.99 1.61
N SER A 72 -0.26 -8.08 1.50
CA SER A 72 0.39 -8.77 2.62
C SER A 72 1.77 -9.24 2.20
N THR A 73 2.69 -9.34 3.16
CA THR A 73 3.99 -9.98 2.95
C THR A 73 4.05 -11.33 3.65
N LEU A 74 4.68 -12.31 3.01
CA LEU A 74 4.95 -13.63 3.59
C LEU A 74 6.16 -13.60 4.55
N ASP A 75 7.06 -12.64 4.33
CA ASP A 75 8.26 -12.44 5.15
C ASP A 75 8.56 -10.95 5.31
N ALA A 76 8.16 -10.40 6.46
CA ALA A 76 8.32 -8.98 6.77
C ALA A 76 9.80 -8.53 6.78
N LYS A 77 10.73 -9.42 7.14
CA LYS A 77 12.17 -9.13 7.12
C LYS A 77 12.69 -9.02 5.69
N ALA A 78 12.36 -10.02 4.84
CA ALA A 78 12.75 -10.00 3.43
C ALA A 78 12.17 -8.79 2.69
N GLN A 79 10.90 -8.41 2.99
CA GLN A 79 10.28 -7.20 2.48
C GLN A 79 11.10 -5.96 2.85
N MET A 80 11.43 -5.78 4.14
CA MET A 80 12.20 -4.63 4.61
C MET A 80 13.56 -4.55 3.94
N ASP A 81 14.25 -5.68 3.74
CA ASP A 81 15.54 -5.74 3.08
C ASP A 81 15.43 -5.39 1.59
N ASN A 82 14.35 -5.81 0.91
CA ASN A 82 14.09 -5.43 -0.46
C ASN A 82 13.79 -3.91 -0.58
N LEU A 83 12.94 -3.37 0.28
CA LEU A 83 12.64 -1.93 0.31
C LEU A 83 13.90 -1.09 0.60
N ARG A 84 14.79 -1.55 1.51
CA ARG A 84 16.08 -0.92 1.78
C ARG A 84 16.98 -0.91 0.55
N ARG A 85 17.05 -2.00 -0.20
CA ARG A 85 17.80 -2.07 -1.47
C ARG A 85 17.24 -1.10 -2.51
N LYS A 86 15.94 -0.87 -2.52
CA LYS A 86 15.25 0.06 -3.43
C LYS A 86 15.08 1.48 -2.87
N ARG A 87 15.69 1.78 -1.71
CA ARG A 87 15.52 3.06 -0.99
C ARG A 87 15.79 4.30 -1.84
N VAL A 88 16.79 4.27 -2.72
CA VAL A 88 17.11 5.43 -3.59
C VAL A 88 15.95 5.73 -4.55
N GLN A 89 15.35 4.69 -5.13
CA GLN A 89 14.20 4.83 -6.03
C GLN A 89 12.96 5.37 -5.28
N LEU A 90 12.74 4.90 -4.05
CA LEU A 90 11.64 5.37 -3.21
C LEU A 90 11.90 6.80 -2.71
N ALA A 91 13.14 7.12 -2.33
CA ALA A 91 13.51 8.47 -1.91
C ALA A 91 13.32 9.48 -3.03
N PHE A 92 13.70 9.15 -4.27
CA PHE A 92 13.46 10.02 -5.43
C PHE A 92 11.96 10.24 -5.67
N ALA A 93 11.14 9.17 -5.61
CA ALA A 93 9.69 9.29 -5.74
C ALA A 93 9.08 10.10 -4.58
N ALA A 94 9.59 9.95 -3.36
CA ALA A 94 9.19 10.76 -2.19
C ALA A 94 9.56 12.23 -2.37
N PHE A 95 10.75 12.51 -2.85
CA PHE A 95 11.21 13.86 -3.11
C PHE A 95 10.32 14.60 -4.13
N THR A 96 9.96 13.96 -5.24
CA THR A 96 9.02 14.55 -6.21
C THR A 96 7.64 14.82 -5.58
N SER A 97 7.18 13.94 -4.69
CA SER A 97 5.93 14.15 -3.96
C SER A 97 6.00 15.33 -2.98
N ILE A 98 7.14 15.50 -2.30
CA ILE A 98 7.37 16.61 -1.37
C ILE A 98 7.46 17.94 -2.12
N LEU A 99 8.14 17.97 -3.27
CA LEU A 99 8.21 19.16 -4.12
C LEU A 99 6.80 19.59 -4.60
N ALA A 100 5.98 18.61 -4.97
CA ALA A 100 4.59 18.89 -5.38
C ALA A 100 3.68 19.29 -4.21
N ASN A 101 3.99 18.86 -2.99
CA ASN A 101 3.23 19.18 -1.79
C ASN A 101 4.15 19.34 -0.56
N PRO A 102 4.72 20.54 -0.33
CA PRO A 102 5.62 20.80 0.81
C PRO A 102 4.99 20.55 2.19
N LYS A 103 3.67 20.55 2.29
CA LYS A 103 2.95 20.25 3.55
C LYS A 103 3.21 18.84 4.06
N LEU A 104 3.75 17.94 3.23
CA LEU A 104 4.14 16.58 3.63
C LEU A 104 5.38 16.55 4.53
N ILE A 105 6.20 17.58 4.54
CA ILE A 105 7.46 17.62 5.31
C ILE A 105 7.18 17.38 6.80
N LYS A 106 6.22 18.10 7.38
CA LYS A 106 5.90 17.98 8.81
C LYS A 106 5.40 16.58 9.19
N PRO A 107 4.36 16.00 8.55
CA PRO A 107 3.92 14.64 8.86
C PRO A 107 4.99 13.57 8.69
N LEU A 108 5.85 13.71 7.67
CA LEU A 108 6.98 12.80 7.44
C LEU A 108 8.01 12.89 8.55
N PHE A 109 8.35 14.10 8.97
CA PHE A 109 9.28 14.33 10.08
C PHE A 109 8.72 13.82 11.41
N ASP A 110 7.45 14.08 11.70
CA ASP A 110 6.78 13.59 12.90
C ASP A 110 6.76 12.06 12.94
N ARG A 111 6.52 11.42 11.78
CA ARG A 111 6.59 9.96 11.65
C ARG A 111 7.99 9.42 11.85
N TYR A 112 9.00 10.04 11.24
CA TYR A 112 10.40 9.69 11.43
C TYR A 112 10.79 9.77 12.91
N LYS A 113 10.46 10.87 13.57
CA LYS A 113 10.71 11.07 15.00
C LYS A 113 10.02 9.99 15.84
N SER A 114 8.75 9.71 15.59
CA SER A 114 7.99 8.65 16.27
C SER A 114 8.65 7.28 16.15
N MET A 115 9.18 6.93 14.98
CA MET A 115 9.86 5.65 14.76
C MET A 115 11.18 5.53 15.51
N HIS A 116 11.85 6.66 15.82
CA HIS A 116 13.13 6.67 16.51
C HIS A 116 13.03 6.92 18.02
N THR A 117 11.90 7.51 18.48
CA THR A 117 11.70 7.84 19.91
C THR A 117 10.78 6.88 20.64
N SER A 118 9.94 6.14 19.91
CA SER A 118 9.08 5.12 20.52
C SER A 118 9.90 3.87 20.79
N SER A 119 9.90 3.40 22.03
CA SER A 119 10.35 2.04 22.37
C SER A 119 9.70 1.06 21.39
N PRO A 120 10.40 0.02 20.94
CA PRO A 120 9.81 -0.97 20.04
C PRO A 120 8.54 -1.52 20.69
N THR A 121 7.40 -1.08 20.21
CA THR A 121 6.12 -1.56 20.71
C THR A 121 6.05 -3.06 20.40
N LYS A 122 5.66 -3.87 21.37
CA LYS A 122 5.47 -5.32 21.29
C LYS A 122 4.57 -5.78 20.12
N TYR A 123 3.96 -4.83 19.40
CA TYR A 123 3.01 -5.08 18.31
C TYR A 123 3.60 -4.93 16.92
N PHE A 124 4.87 -4.55 16.78
CA PHE A 124 5.51 -4.49 15.46
C PHE A 124 6.10 -5.85 15.12
N VAL A 125 5.42 -6.55 14.21
CA VAL A 125 5.92 -7.83 13.68
C VAL A 125 7.03 -7.53 12.68
N SER A 126 8.27 -7.81 13.08
CA SER A 126 9.47 -7.63 12.26
C SER A 126 9.83 -8.85 11.42
N GLU A 127 9.19 -9.99 11.68
CA GLU A 127 9.44 -11.28 11.03
C GLU A 127 8.13 -11.99 10.72
N GLY A 128 8.15 -12.90 9.74
CA GLY A 128 7.00 -13.69 9.35
C GLY A 128 5.94 -12.93 8.52
N VAL A 129 4.74 -13.47 8.48
CA VAL A 129 3.63 -12.96 7.68
C VAL A 129 3.04 -11.70 8.30
N ARG A 130 2.78 -10.69 7.47
CA ARG A 130 2.19 -9.43 7.91
C ARG A 130 1.24 -8.84 6.87
N GLY A 131 0.01 -8.45 7.28
CA GLY A 131 -0.88 -7.62 6.49
C GLY A 131 -0.36 -6.18 6.41
N GLU A 132 -0.41 -5.58 5.21
CA GLU A 132 0.12 -4.24 4.96
C GLU A 132 -0.99 -3.22 4.72
N TYR A 133 -1.71 -3.37 3.63
CA TYR A 133 -2.72 -2.42 3.17
C TYR A 133 -3.96 -3.13 2.66
N TRP A 134 -5.09 -2.50 2.93
CA TRP A 134 -6.38 -2.94 2.47
C TRP A 134 -7.22 -1.73 2.04
N ALA A 135 -7.84 -1.82 0.89
CA ALA A 135 -8.68 -0.73 0.38
C ALA A 135 -9.78 -1.21 -0.56
N TRP A 136 -10.92 -0.51 -0.50
CA TRP A 136 -12.04 -0.63 -1.44
C TRP A 136 -12.48 0.74 -1.93
N LYS A 137 -12.98 0.80 -3.17
CA LYS A 137 -13.74 1.97 -3.64
C LYS A 137 -15.00 2.12 -2.79
N ALA A 138 -15.25 3.31 -2.24
CA ALA A 138 -16.38 3.54 -1.33
C ALA A 138 -17.74 3.17 -1.95
N ALA A 139 -17.93 3.49 -3.25
CA ALA A 139 -19.16 3.21 -3.98
C ALA A 139 -19.40 1.71 -4.28
N GLU A 140 -18.37 0.88 -4.15
CA GLU A 140 -18.42 -0.55 -4.46
C GLU A 140 -18.10 -1.44 -3.26
N LYS A 141 -18.08 -0.86 -2.06
CA LYS A 141 -17.76 -1.56 -0.83
C LYS A 141 -18.77 -2.68 -0.57
N ASP A 142 -18.26 -3.91 -0.55
CA ASP A 142 -19.01 -5.10 -0.24
C ASP A 142 -18.45 -5.74 1.04
N PRO A 143 -19.24 -5.78 2.15
CA PRO A 143 -18.79 -6.40 3.39
C PRO A 143 -18.42 -7.87 3.24
N VAL A 144 -19.14 -8.63 2.41
CA VAL A 144 -18.88 -10.06 2.18
C VAL A 144 -17.59 -10.25 1.40
N GLY A 145 -17.44 -9.59 0.27
CA GLY A 145 -16.21 -9.63 -0.53
C GLY A 145 -14.97 -9.11 0.23
N SER A 146 -15.18 -8.21 1.20
CA SER A 146 -14.11 -7.74 2.08
C SER A 146 -13.59 -8.84 3.00
N VAL A 147 -14.47 -9.71 3.49
CA VAL A 147 -14.09 -10.86 4.36
C VAL A 147 -13.39 -11.94 3.53
N GLU A 148 -13.87 -12.23 2.33
CA GLU A 148 -13.27 -13.22 1.43
C GLU A 148 -11.85 -12.83 0.97
N MET A 149 -11.52 -11.53 1.01
CA MET A 149 -10.23 -11.00 0.58
C MET A 149 -9.17 -10.96 1.70
N ASN A 150 -9.58 -11.10 2.96
CA ASN A 150 -8.69 -11.15 4.12
C ASN A 150 -8.37 -12.58 4.51
#